data_e02ab838fd099e890c565592aa947d6b
#
_entry.id   e02ab838fd099e890c565592aa947d6b
#
_cell.length_a   1.000
_cell.length_b   1.000
_cell.length_c   1.000
_cell.angle_alpha   90.00
_cell.angle_beta   90.00
_cell.angle_gamma   90.00
#
_symmetry.space_group_name_H-M   'P 1'
#
loop_
_entity.id
_entity.type
_entity.pdbx_description
1 polymer ?
#
loop_
_entity_poly.entity_id
_entity_poly.type
_entity_poly.pdbx_seq_one_letter_code
_entity_poly.pdbx_strand_id
1 'polypeptide(L)'
;MGSMLSFMLRSVLAAVLVCPFLALAQAPSLHDAAQQAAAPAAEGGGSVSALLAEADRLYAKRDDPAALAELKASLAHAEQVAPKDYEVLWRQARLNFWLADDPKLKSEEKSKLGKIAWDYGDRATAANPSRVEGWHYASAGVGNYALGIGVITALRQGIEGKFRERISKAEAIDPKFENGGIQTAWGRFWYELPWPKYSAERSQKALEAALKMNPDNVRAWVYLADLHAKENKPTQALEDLQHALANPPGRYDAPEERRYQAVARQRIADLKAARGRGSEGG
;
A
#
# COMPACT_ATOMS: atom_id res chain seq x y z
N MET A 1 -77.65 -5.98 -5.38
CA MET A 1 -78.48 -6.46 -4.26
C MET A 1 -77.75 -6.13 -3.01
N GLY A 2 -77.94 -5.11 -2.35
CA GLY A 2 -78.96 -4.71 -1.42
C GLY A 2 -78.36 -4.87 -0.04
N SER A 3 -78.38 -4.06 0.89
CA SER A 3 -79.23 -2.99 1.38
C SER A 3 -78.61 -2.57 2.71
N MET A 4 -78.27 -1.33 2.96
CA MET A 4 -79.10 -0.38 3.73
C MET A 4 -79.14 -0.59 5.25
N LEU A 5 -78.77 0.47 5.91
CA LEU A 5 -79.45 1.30 6.92
C LEU A 5 -79.26 0.79 8.36
N SER A 6 -79.15 1.56 9.41
CA SER A 6 -79.50 2.94 9.71
C SER A 6 -79.10 3.26 11.17
N PHE A 7 -78.72 4.49 11.47
CA PHE A 7 -79.18 5.39 12.54
C PHE A 7 -79.43 4.90 13.97
N MET A 8 -78.82 5.54 14.95
CA MET A 8 -79.45 6.46 15.97
C MET A 8 -78.41 6.85 17.02
N LEU A 9 -78.03 8.03 17.04
CA LEU A 9 -78.20 9.19 17.92
C LEU A 9 -78.82 8.98 19.26
N ARG A 10 -78.10 9.29 20.34
CA ARG A 10 -78.61 9.99 21.52
C ARG A 10 -77.52 10.51 22.43
N SER A 11 -77.59 11.81 22.60
CA SER A 11 -76.88 12.67 23.56
C SER A 11 -77.20 12.26 24.99
N VAL A 12 -76.39 12.59 25.99
CA VAL A 12 -76.71 13.38 27.16
C VAL A 12 -75.60 13.38 28.21
N LEU A 13 -75.25 14.52 28.59
CA LEU A 13 -74.85 15.17 29.83
C LEU A 13 -73.42 15.11 30.38
N ALA A 14 -72.97 16.32 30.56
CA ALA A 14 -71.76 16.74 31.26
C ALA A 14 -71.78 16.36 32.75
N ALA A 15 -70.60 15.98 33.24
CA ALA A 15 -70.21 16.18 34.61
C ALA A 15 -68.78 16.63 34.65
N VAL A 16 -68.58 17.89 35.05
CA VAL A 16 -67.24 18.49 35.34
C VAL A 16 -66.81 17.93 36.69
N LEU A 17 -65.68 17.20 36.69
CA LEU A 17 -64.99 16.85 37.92
C LEU A 17 -63.52 17.37 37.75
N VAL A 18 -63.24 18.44 38.52
CA VAL A 18 -61.94 18.97 38.76
C VAL A 18 -61.16 17.99 39.63
N CYS A 19 -60.06 17.47 39.14
CA CYS A 19 -59.08 16.75 39.94
C CYS A 19 -57.69 17.29 39.67
N PRO A 20 -56.80 17.33 40.68
CA PRO A 20 -55.60 18.13 40.69
C PRO A 20 -54.44 17.52 39.81
N PHE A 21 -53.68 18.37 39.23
CA PHE A 21 -52.43 18.04 38.50
C PHE A 21 -51.48 17.24 39.40
N LEU A 22 -51.34 15.94 39.15
CA LEU A 22 -50.15 15.17 39.49
C LEU A 22 -49.19 15.28 38.28
N ALA A 23 -48.07 15.98 38.47
CA ALA A 23 -46.99 15.97 37.54
C ALA A 23 -46.40 14.55 37.51
N LEU A 24 -46.76 13.76 36.49
CA LEU A 24 -45.98 12.55 36.14
C LEU A 24 -44.68 13.00 35.50
N ALA A 25 -43.56 12.77 36.20
CA ALA A 25 -42.24 12.82 35.62
C ALA A 25 -42.20 11.81 34.46
N GLN A 26 -42.06 12.28 33.23
CA GLN A 26 -41.85 11.43 32.05
C GLN A 26 -40.51 10.73 32.22
N ALA A 27 -40.52 9.42 32.22
CA ALA A 27 -39.28 8.63 32.07
C ALA A 27 -38.62 8.98 30.71
N PRO A 28 -37.29 9.11 30.66
CA PRO A 28 -36.60 9.40 29.41
C PRO A 28 -36.91 8.32 28.39
N SER A 29 -37.19 8.73 27.15
CA SER A 29 -37.48 7.81 26.07
C SER A 29 -36.26 6.92 25.78
N LEU A 30 -36.51 5.69 25.31
CA LEU A 30 -35.43 4.77 24.88
C LEU A 30 -34.48 5.40 23.83
N HIS A 31 -34.92 6.48 23.20
CA HIS A 31 -34.15 7.26 22.26
C HIS A 31 -33.10 8.13 22.94
N ASP A 32 -33.41 8.70 24.11
CA ASP A 32 -32.47 9.53 24.91
C ASP A 32 -31.42 8.65 25.61
N ALA A 33 -31.79 7.41 26.00
CA ALA A 33 -30.84 6.45 26.55
C ALA A 33 -29.84 5.92 25.49
N ALA A 34 -30.26 5.80 24.21
CA ALA A 34 -29.38 5.43 23.10
C ALA A 34 -28.42 6.57 22.72
N GLN A 35 -28.81 7.82 22.88
CA GLN A 35 -27.93 8.99 22.63
C GLN A 35 -26.93 9.24 23.76
N GLN A 36 -27.22 8.83 24.99
CA GLN A 36 -26.27 8.96 26.11
C GLN A 36 -25.27 7.81 26.22
N ALA A 37 -25.50 6.68 25.51
CA ALA A 37 -24.54 5.55 25.42
C ALA A 37 -23.56 5.67 24.27
N ALA A 38 -23.60 6.74 23.46
CA ALA A 38 -22.74 6.97 22.32
C ALA A 38 -21.72 8.10 22.61
N ALA A 39 -20.91 7.94 23.63
CA ALA A 39 -19.63 8.61 23.80
C ALA A 39 -18.83 7.89 24.89
N PRO A 40 -17.69 7.29 24.56
CA PRO A 40 -16.47 7.99 24.15
C PRO A 40 -15.76 7.27 22.99
N ALA A 41 -16.03 7.69 21.77
CA ALA A 41 -15.23 7.28 20.60
C ALA A 41 -14.36 8.43 20.05
N ALA A 42 -14.44 9.63 20.65
CA ALA A 42 -13.80 10.82 20.08
C ALA A 42 -12.34 11.07 20.56
N GLU A 43 -11.93 10.55 21.71
CA GLU A 43 -10.58 10.81 22.23
C GLU A 43 -9.50 9.93 21.58
N GLY A 44 -9.83 8.71 21.19
CA GLY A 44 -8.89 7.80 20.51
C GLY A 44 -8.61 8.20 19.04
N GLY A 45 -9.61 8.71 18.32
CA GLY A 45 -9.49 9.07 16.91
C GLY A 45 -8.57 10.27 16.65
N GLY A 46 -8.59 11.28 17.49
CA GLY A 46 -7.65 12.41 17.42
C GLY A 46 -6.21 11.99 17.67
N SER A 47 -6.01 11.07 18.58
CA SER A 47 -4.69 10.50 18.90
C SER A 47 -4.13 9.68 17.73
N VAL A 48 -4.92 8.76 17.14
CA VAL A 48 -4.49 7.96 16.00
C VAL A 48 -4.22 8.81 14.77
N SER A 49 -5.09 9.77 14.46
CA SER A 49 -4.87 10.70 13.34
C SER A 49 -3.59 11.49 13.48
N ALA A 50 -3.28 11.99 14.69
CA ALA A 50 -2.03 12.70 14.95
C ALA A 50 -0.80 11.80 14.77
N LEU A 51 -0.85 10.56 15.27
CA LEU A 51 0.20 9.55 15.09
C LEU A 51 0.45 9.23 13.62
N LEU A 52 -0.62 9.11 12.83
CA LEU A 52 -0.53 8.81 11.40
C LEU A 52 0.00 10.02 10.59
N ALA A 53 -0.40 11.23 10.93
CA ALA A 53 0.15 12.44 10.31
C ALA A 53 1.66 12.57 10.58
N GLU A 54 2.09 12.29 11.82
CA GLU A 54 3.51 12.25 12.16
C GLU A 54 4.24 11.12 11.43
N ALA A 55 3.64 9.92 11.34
CA ALA A 55 4.19 8.81 10.60
C ALA A 55 4.40 9.16 9.10
N ASP A 56 3.46 9.85 8.46
CA ASP A 56 3.62 10.28 7.06
C ASP A 56 4.72 11.34 6.90
N ARG A 57 4.85 12.27 7.84
CA ARG A 57 5.94 13.26 7.87
C ARG A 57 7.31 12.58 8.02
N LEU A 58 7.42 11.58 8.88
CA LEU A 58 8.64 10.79 9.10
C LEU A 58 8.95 9.87 7.92
N TYR A 59 7.91 9.31 7.27
CA TYR A 59 8.09 8.47 6.08
C TYR A 59 8.76 9.22 4.93
N ALA A 60 8.51 10.51 4.79
CA ALA A 60 9.18 11.36 3.80
C ALA A 60 10.70 11.53 4.06
N LYS A 61 11.19 11.10 5.23
CA LYS A 61 12.61 11.15 5.64
C LYS A 61 13.13 9.77 6.06
N ARG A 62 12.50 8.69 5.64
CA ARG A 62 12.73 7.30 6.10
C ARG A 62 14.09 6.71 5.79
N ASP A 63 14.91 7.39 5.01
CA ASP A 63 16.32 7.05 4.77
C ASP A 63 17.26 7.63 5.85
N ASP A 64 16.77 8.55 6.69
CA ASP A 64 17.44 8.98 7.92
C ASP A 64 17.16 7.96 9.04
N PRO A 65 18.20 7.40 9.70
CA PRO A 65 18.02 6.38 10.75
C PRO A 65 17.19 6.85 11.94
N ALA A 66 17.29 8.13 12.35
CA ALA A 66 16.53 8.67 13.49
C ALA A 66 15.05 8.80 13.10
N ALA A 67 14.76 9.41 11.95
CA ALA A 67 13.40 9.52 11.43
C ALA A 67 12.75 8.13 11.23
N LEU A 68 13.51 7.14 10.76
CA LEU A 68 13.02 5.76 10.61
C LEU A 68 12.69 5.11 11.96
N ALA A 69 13.50 5.35 12.99
CA ALA A 69 13.23 4.84 14.35
C ALA A 69 11.95 5.44 14.93
N GLU A 70 11.78 6.78 14.80
CA GLU A 70 10.57 7.47 15.23
C GLU A 70 9.33 7.03 14.43
N LEU A 71 9.44 6.84 13.11
CA LEU A 71 8.38 6.29 12.26
C LEU A 71 7.89 4.93 12.75
N LYS A 72 8.82 4.03 13.06
CA LYS A 72 8.50 2.70 13.61
C LYS A 72 7.75 2.82 14.95
N ALA A 73 8.22 3.69 15.83
CA ALA A 73 7.58 3.92 17.13
C ALA A 73 6.17 4.51 16.98
N SER A 74 5.99 5.52 16.12
CA SER A 74 4.70 6.15 15.87
C SER A 74 3.68 5.15 15.31
N LEU A 75 4.06 4.33 14.32
CA LEU A 75 3.18 3.31 13.75
C LEU A 75 2.88 2.18 14.74
N ALA A 76 3.86 1.76 15.56
CA ALA A 76 3.63 0.76 16.61
C ALA A 76 2.63 1.27 17.65
N HIS A 77 2.72 2.54 18.05
CA HIS A 77 1.75 3.16 18.96
C HIS A 77 0.36 3.27 18.31
N ALA A 78 0.27 3.71 17.07
CA ALA A 78 -1.01 3.76 16.34
C ALA A 78 -1.66 2.37 16.25
N GLU A 79 -0.88 1.30 16.02
CA GLU A 79 -1.39 -0.08 15.99
C GLU A 79 -1.87 -0.57 17.36
N GLN A 80 -1.22 -0.19 18.45
CA GLN A 80 -1.70 -0.51 19.80
C GLN A 80 -3.07 0.12 20.08
N VAL A 81 -3.30 1.35 19.63
CA VAL A 81 -4.56 2.07 19.81
C VAL A 81 -5.64 1.56 18.85
N ALA A 82 -5.30 1.30 17.59
CA ALA A 82 -6.25 0.95 16.53
C ALA A 82 -5.74 -0.21 15.65
N PRO A 83 -5.65 -1.45 16.19
CA PRO A 83 -4.98 -2.58 15.51
C PRO A 83 -5.67 -3.08 14.25
N LYS A 84 -6.92 -2.67 13.99
CA LYS A 84 -7.71 -3.05 12.81
C LYS A 84 -8.02 -1.88 11.89
N ASP A 85 -7.52 -0.69 12.22
CA ASP A 85 -7.76 0.50 11.42
C ASP A 85 -7.02 0.40 10.07
N TYR A 86 -7.75 0.66 8.98
CA TYR A 86 -7.20 0.58 7.62
C TYR A 86 -5.99 1.50 7.44
N GLU A 87 -6.07 2.73 7.97
CA GLU A 87 -5.03 3.74 7.81
C GLU A 87 -3.74 3.36 8.54
N VAL A 88 -3.84 2.63 9.64
CA VAL A 88 -2.69 2.05 10.34
C VAL A 88 -2.11 0.90 9.54
N LEU A 89 -2.96 -0.04 9.10
CA LEU A 89 -2.54 -1.30 8.49
C LEU A 89 -1.78 -1.09 7.17
N TRP A 90 -2.29 -0.23 6.27
CA TRP A 90 -1.58 -0.02 5.01
C TRP A 90 -0.26 0.74 5.19
N ARG A 91 -0.16 1.64 6.18
CA ARG A 91 1.11 2.32 6.51
C ARG A 91 2.14 1.36 7.09
N GLN A 92 1.72 0.39 7.90
CA GLN A 92 2.58 -0.71 8.34
C GLN A 92 3.06 -1.57 7.16
N ALA A 93 2.18 -1.88 6.20
CA ALA A 93 2.56 -2.59 4.98
C ALA A 93 3.59 -1.79 4.17
N ARG A 94 3.37 -0.48 3.97
CA ARG A 94 4.28 0.43 3.28
C ARG A 94 5.65 0.52 3.96
N LEU A 95 5.67 0.65 5.28
CA LEU A 95 6.93 0.68 6.04
C LEU A 95 7.72 -0.63 5.86
N ASN A 96 7.06 -1.77 6.02
CA ASN A 96 7.74 -3.07 5.92
C ASN A 96 8.15 -3.39 4.47
N PHE A 97 7.40 -2.93 3.46
CA PHE A 97 7.85 -2.93 2.07
C PHE A 97 9.14 -2.13 1.90
N TRP A 98 9.21 -0.88 2.39
CA TRP A 98 10.42 -0.06 2.35
C TRP A 98 11.63 -0.75 2.97
N LEU A 99 11.43 -1.39 4.14
CA LEU A 99 12.49 -2.13 4.82
C LEU A 99 12.92 -3.37 4.01
N ALA A 100 11.98 -4.14 3.47
CA ALA A 100 12.25 -5.34 2.67
C ALA A 100 12.94 -5.03 1.34
N ASP A 101 12.75 -3.83 0.81
CA ASP A 101 13.29 -3.39 -0.48
C ASP A 101 14.75 -2.91 -0.41
N ASP A 102 15.38 -2.92 0.76
CA ASP A 102 16.79 -2.58 0.88
C ASP A 102 17.65 -3.60 0.09
N PRO A 103 18.45 -3.14 -0.90
CA PRO A 103 19.30 -4.03 -1.71
C PRO A 103 20.41 -4.71 -0.92
N LYS A 104 20.73 -4.22 0.28
CA LYS A 104 21.76 -4.79 1.16
C LYS A 104 21.27 -5.92 2.04
N LEU A 105 19.97 -6.17 2.10
CA LEU A 105 19.40 -7.22 2.93
C LEU A 105 19.80 -8.61 2.45
N LYS A 106 20.07 -9.48 3.42
CA LYS A 106 20.17 -10.92 3.17
C LYS A 106 18.80 -11.49 2.81
N SER A 107 18.81 -12.58 2.05
CA SER A 107 17.59 -13.24 1.54
C SER A 107 16.60 -13.59 2.66
N GLU A 108 17.07 -14.07 3.80
CA GLU A 108 16.23 -14.42 4.95
C GLU A 108 15.52 -13.18 5.52
N GLU A 109 16.25 -12.07 5.74
CA GLU A 109 15.68 -10.83 6.25
C GLU A 109 14.68 -10.22 5.26
N LYS A 110 15.02 -10.25 3.95
CA LYS A 110 14.12 -9.82 2.88
C LYS A 110 12.82 -10.60 2.89
N SER A 111 12.89 -11.94 2.99
CA SER A 111 11.69 -12.77 3.04
C SER A 111 10.84 -12.50 4.28
N LYS A 112 11.46 -12.34 5.45
CA LYS A 112 10.77 -12.03 6.71
C LYS A 112 10.03 -10.70 6.62
N LEU A 113 10.71 -9.63 6.22
CA LEU A 113 10.09 -8.30 6.09
C LEU A 113 9.04 -8.26 4.98
N GLY A 114 9.30 -8.93 3.84
CA GLY A 114 8.34 -9.09 2.76
C GLY A 114 7.06 -9.79 3.23
N LYS A 115 7.20 -10.84 4.05
CA LYS A 115 6.03 -11.53 4.63
C LYS A 115 5.24 -10.63 5.57
N ILE A 116 5.92 -9.83 6.40
CA ILE A 116 5.27 -8.87 7.29
C ILE A 116 4.50 -7.81 6.47
N ALA A 117 5.12 -7.25 5.42
CA ALA A 117 4.45 -6.29 4.54
C ALA A 117 3.21 -6.90 3.87
N TRP A 118 3.32 -8.14 3.39
CA TRP A 118 2.20 -8.88 2.82
C TRP A 118 1.06 -9.06 3.82
N ASP A 119 1.34 -9.52 5.05
CA ASP A 119 0.32 -9.77 6.07
C ASP A 119 -0.42 -8.48 6.49
N TYR A 120 0.29 -7.38 6.66
CA TYR A 120 -0.33 -6.09 6.91
C TYR A 120 -1.16 -5.61 5.73
N GLY A 121 -0.68 -5.78 4.50
CA GLY A 121 -1.43 -5.45 3.30
C GLY A 121 -2.72 -6.26 3.18
N ASP A 122 -2.69 -7.57 3.44
CA ASP A 122 -3.88 -8.43 3.44
C ASP A 122 -4.87 -8.03 4.55
N ARG A 123 -4.39 -7.67 5.74
CA ARG A 123 -5.23 -7.12 6.80
C ARG A 123 -5.88 -5.79 6.38
N ALA A 124 -5.13 -4.93 5.71
CA ALA A 124 -5.66 -3.69 5.17
C ALA A 124 -6.74 -3.94 4.10
N THR A 125 -6.51 -4.85 3.16
CA THR A 125 -7.53 -5.19 2.15
C THR A 125 -8.79 -5.81 2.75
N ALA A 126 -8.66 -6.57 3.84
CA ALA A 126 -9.80 -7.10 4.58
C ALA A 126 -10.58 -5.98 5.31
N ALA A 127 -9.90 -4.96 5.82
CA ALA A 127 -10.52 -3.82 6.47
C ALA A 127 -11.21 -2.87 5.47
N ASN A 128 -10.60 -2.63 4.30
CA ASN A 128 -11.20 -1.82 3.24
C ASN A 128 -10.74 -2.30 1.84
N PRO A 129 -11.51 -3.19 1.19
CA PRO A 129 -11.14 -3.75 -0.12
C PRO A 129 -11.26 -2.78 -1.29
N SER A 130 -11.89 -1.61 -1.12
CA SER A 130 -12.08 -0.61 -2.17
C SER A 130 -10.90 0.35 -2.32
N ARG A 131 -9.94 0.31 -1.41
CA ARG A 131 -8.77 1.18 -1.39
C ARG A 131 -7.55 0.48 -2.00
N VAL A 132 -6.75 1.22 -2.77
CA VAL A 132 -5.62 0.70 -3.56
C VAL A 132 -4.40 0.34 -2.71
N GLU A 133 -4.13 1.10 -1.64
CA GLU A 133 -2.91 1.02 -0.84
C GLU A 133 -2.68 -0.38 -0.28
N GLY A 134 -3.74 -0.99 0.32
CA GLY A 134 -3.66 -2.34 0.87
C GLY A 134 -3.26 -3.37 -0.18
N TRP A 135 -3.90 -3.34 -1.35
CA TRP A 135 -3.60 -4.26 -2.46
C TRP A 135 -2.20 -4.06 -3.03
N HIS A 136 -1.80 -2.80 -3.23
CA HIS A 136 -0.48 -2.48 -3.77
C HIS A 136 0.64 -2.96 -2.83
N TYR A 137 0.60 -2.57 -1.56
CA TYR A 137 1.66 -2.95 -0.61
C TYR A 137 1.62 -4.43 -0.23
N ALA A 138 0.45 -5.10 -0.27
CA ALA A 138 0.39 -6.55 -0.19
C ALA A 138 1.12 -7.21 -1.35
N SER A 139 0.92 -6.75 -2.60
CA SER A 139 1.62 -7.28 -3.77
C SER A 139 3.14 -7.07 -3.69
N ALA A 140 3.57 -5.89 -3.25
CA ALA A 140 4.98 -5.57 -3.05
C ALA A 140 5.62 -6.46 -1.97
N GLY A 141 4.88 -6.71 -0.87
CA GLY A 141 5.28 -7.67 0.17
C GLY A 141 5.44 -9.09 -0.37
N VAL A 142 4.48 -9.57 -1.17
CA VAL A 142 4.56 -10.88 -1.87
C VAL A 142 5.80 -10.94 -2.77
N GLY A 143 6.09 -9.86 -3.52
CA GLY A 143 7.27 -9.78 -4.38
C GLY A 143 8.58 -9.92 -3.60
N ASN A 144 8.75 -9.14 -2.53
CA ASN A 144 9.94 -9.22 -1.67
C ASN A 144 10.06 -10.57 -0.96
N TYR A 145 8.95 -11.15 -0.49
CA TYR A 145 8.94 -12.50 0.05
C TYR A 145 9.44 -13.52 -0.98
N ALA A 146 8.92 -13.46 -2.21
CA ALA A 146 9.31 -14.36 -3.30
C ALA A 146 10.80 -14.23 -3.65
N LEU A 147 11.33 -13.02 -3.71
CA LEU A 147 12.76 -12.77 -3.94
C LEU A 147 13.61 -13.33 -2.80
N GLY A 148 13.16 -13.17 -1.55
CA GLY A 148 13.88 -13.63 -0.37
C GLY A 148 13.95 -15.16 -0.25
N ILE A 149 12.86 -15.90 -0.54
CA ILE A 149 12.86 -17.38 -0.54
C ILE A 149 13.42 -18.00 -1.82
N GLY A 150 13.68 -17.17 -2.84
CA GLY A 150 14.07 -17.58 -4.19
C GLY A 150 12.88 -17.86 -5.11
N VAL A 151 12.93 -17.28 -6.32
CA VAL A 151 11.82 -17.27 -7.28
C VAL A 151 11.32 -18.69 -7.63
N ILE A 152 12.22 -19.66 -7.79
CA ILE A 152 11.83 -21.07 -8.08
C ILE A 152 11.03 -21.66 -6.92
N THR A 153 11.45 -21.44 -5.68
CA THR A 153 10.72 -21.89 -4.49
C THR A 153 9.34 -21.21 -4.42
N ALA A 154 9.29 -19.91 -4.66
CA ALA A 154 8.05 -19.15 -4.70
C ALA A 154 7.06 -19.68 -5.74
N LEU A 155 7.52 -20.03 -6.95
CA LEU A 155 6.70 -20.63 -8.00
C LEU A 155 6.11 -21.97 -7.57
N ARG A 156 6.92 -22.85 -6.95
CA ARG A 156 6.45 -24.14 -6.42
C ARG A 156 5.39 -23.99 -5.33
N GLN A 157 5.44 -22.89 -4.56
CA GLN A 157 4.46 -22.55 -3.51
C GLN A 157 3.24 -21.78 -4.05
N GLY A 158 3.12 -21.54 -5.34
CA GLY A 158 2.01 -20.80 -5.93
C GLY A 158 1.99 -19.29 -5.62
N ILE A 159 3.12 -18.73 -5.20
CA ILE A 159 3.24 -17.32 -4.81
C ILE A 159 2.99 -16.38 -6.01
N GLU A 160 3.29 -16.83 -7.24
CA GLU A 160 2.97 -16.08 -8.46
C GLU A 160 1.50 -15.66 -8.53
N GLY A 161 0.58 -16.61 -8.26
CA GLY A 161 -0.86 -16.33 -8.26
C GLY A 161 -1.25 -15.28 -7.22
N LYS A 162 -0.64 -15.34 -6.04
CA LYS A 162 -0.88 -14.38 -4.95
C LYS A 162 -0.42 -12.96 -5.30
N PHE A 163 0.73 -12.82 -5.97
CA PHE A 163 1.19 -11.54 -6.49
C PHE A 163 0.21 -10.98 -7.53
N ARG A 164 -0.10 -11.81 -8.56
CA ARG A 164 -0.95 -11.39 -9.67
C ARG A 164 -2.34 -10.94 -9.22
N GLU A 165 -2.96 -11.67 -8.29
CA GLU A 165 -4.25 -11.31 -7.73
C GLU A 165 -4.23 -9.90 -7.13
N ARG A 166 -3.26 -9.62 -6.26
CA ARG A 166 -3.18 -8.35 -5.53
C ARG A 166 -2.86 -7.17 -6.42
N ILE A 167 -1.85 -7.32 -7.27
CA ILE A 167 -1.45 -6.24 -8.17
C ILE A 167 -2.54 -5.93 -9.20
N SER A 168 -3.27 -6.94 -9.72
CA SER A 168 -4.40 -6.72 -10.63
C SER A 168 -5.57 -6.03 -9.94
N LYS A 169 -5.81 -6.31 -8.65
CA LYS A 169 -6.81 -5.58 -7.86
C LYS A 169 -6.41 -4.12 -7.64
N ALA A 170 -5.14 -3.87 -7.29
CA ALA A 170 -4.63 -2.51 -7.18
C ALA A 170 -4.77 -1.74 -8.50
N GLU A 171 -4.39 -2.35 -9.63
CA GLU A 171 -4.49 -1.76 -10.97
C GLU A 171 -5.93 -1.45 -11.38
N ALA A 172 -6.88 -2.33 -11.02
CA ALA A 172 -8.31 -2.11 -11.30
C ALA A 172 -8.92 -0.96 -10.49
N ILE A 173 -8.39 -0.69 -9.28
CA ILE A 173 -8.86 0.40 -8.41
C ILE A 173 -8.24 1.74 -8.83
N ASP A 174 -6.93 1.79 -8.96
CA ASP A 174 -6.21 2.99 -9.39
C ASP A 174 -4.96 2.61 -10.21
N PRO A 175 -5.05 2.59 -11.55
CA PRO A 175 -3.91 2.25 -12.40
C PRO A 175 -2.76 3.27 -12.37
N LYS A 176 -2.99 4.46 -11.77
CA LYS A 176 -1.97 5.52 -11.65
C LYS A 176 -1.37 5.62 -10.25
N PHE A 177 -1.75 4.71 -9.35
CA PHE A 177 -1.25 4.73 -7.98
C PHE A 177 0.28 4.83 -7.94
N GLU A 178 0.79 5.71 -7.09
CA GLU A 178 2.21 6.04 -6.96
C GLU A 178 2.89 6.41 -8.31
N ASN A 179 2.13 7.11 -9.19
CA ASN A 179 2.65 7.64 -10.46
C ASN A 179 3.45 6.58 -11.26
N GLY A 180 2.86 5.41 -11.46
CA GLY A 180 3.48 4.31 -12.20
C GLY A 180 4.06 3.20 -11.30
N GLY A 181 3.80 3.21 -9.99
CA GLY A 181 4.26 2.19 -9.06
C GLY A 181 3.76 0.79 -9.42
N ILE A 182 2.50 0.68 -9.86
CA ILE A 182 1.90 -0.59 -10.31
C ILE A 182 2.62 -1.13 -11.56
N GLN A 183 2.88 -0.27 -12.56
CA GLN A 183 3.57 -0.66 -13.78
C GLN A 183 5.03 -1.03 -13.49
N THR A 184 5.69 -0.32 -12.57
CA THR A 184 7.03 -0.68 -12.11
C THR A 184 7.05 -2.07 -11.47
N ALA A 185 6.05 -2.40 -10.64
CA ALA A 185 5.91 -3.72 -10.03
C ALA A 185 5.64 -4.82 -11.07
N TRP A 186 4.78 -4.57 -12.08
CA TRP A 186 4.58 -5.50 -13.21
C TRP A 186 5.86 -5.69 -14.03
N GLY A 187 6.61 -4.64 -14.29
CA GLY A 187 7.88 -4.72 -15.01
C GLY A 187 8.86 -5.63 -14.29
N ARG A 188 9.07 -5.40 -13.00
CA ARG A 188 9.93 -6.25 -12.19
C ARG A 188 9.45 -7.69 -12.11
N PHE A 189 8.14 -7.91 -11.97
CA PHE A 189 7.55 -9.25 -11.95
C PHE A 189 7.90 -10.06 -13.21
N TRP A 190 7.72 -9.51 -14.42
CA TRP A 190 8.03 -10.22 -15.66
C TRP A 190 9.53 -10.46 -15.84
N TYR A 191 10.37 -9.58 -15.31
CA TYR A 191 11.82 -9.73 -15.32
C TYR A 191 12.31 -10.86 -14.41
N GLU A 192 11.71 -11.03 -13.23
CA GLU A 192 12.15 -12.01 -12.23
C GLU A 192 11.73 -13.44 -12.53
N LEU A 193 10.69 -13.65 -13.33
CA LEU A 193 10.24 -14.98 -13.67
C LEU A 193 11.33 -15.75 -14.45
N PRO A 194 11.54 -17.06 -14.18
CA PRO A 194 12.42 -17.88 -14.97
C PRO A 194 11.76 -18.28 -16.30
N TRP A 195 12.59 -18.71 -17.25
CA TRP A 195 12.07 -19.35 -18.46
C TRP A 195 11.19 -20.57 -18.12
N PRO A 196 10.06 -20.83 -18.82
CA PRO A 196 9.53 -20.12 -19.99
C PRO A 196 8.60 -18.94 -19.65
N LYS A 197 8.44 -18.54 -18.38
CA LYS A 197 7.52 -17.47 -17.94
C LYS A 197 8.14 -16.08 -18.05
N TYR A 198 9.46 -15.99 -18.11
CA TYR A 198 10.17 -14.73 -18.34
C TYR A 198 9.68 -14.04 -19.61
N SER A 199 9.52 -12.73 -19.58
CA SER A 199 9.12 -11.96 -20.75
C SER A 199 9.76 -10.57 -20.75
N ALA A 200 10.81 -10.42 -21.56
CA ALA A 200 11.47 -9.14 -21.76
C ALA A 200 10.49 -8.10 -22.31
N GLU A 201 9.67 -8.47 -23.30
CA GLU A 201 8.67 -7.59 -23.91
C GLU A 201 7.67 -7.03 -22.89
N ARG A 202 7.07 -7.89 -22.05
CA ARG A 202 6.11 -7.46 -21.02
C ARG A 202 6.78 -6.62 -19.95
N SER A 203 8.01 -6.97 -19.55
CA SER A 203 8.81 -6.21 -18.61
C SER A 203 9.07 -4.80 -19.13
N GLN A 204 9.60 -4.70 -20.36
CA GLN A 204 9.92 -3.43 -20.99
C GLN A 204 8.67 -2.55 -21.14
N LYS A 205 7.59 -3.09 -21.71
CA LYS A 205 6.32 -2.37 -21.89
C LYS A 205 5.77 -1.79 -20.58
N ALA A 206 5.84 -2.55 -19.49
CA ALA A 206 5.38 -2.10 -18.19
C ALA A 206 6.28 -0.99 -17.62
N LEU A 207 7.61 -1.13 -17.71
CA LEU A 207 8.56 -0.12 -17.23
C LEU A 207 8.47 1.18 -18.05
N GLU A 208 8.34 1.10 -19.37
CA GLU A 208 8.12 2.26 -20.23
C GLU A 208 6.80 2.96 -19.91
N ALA A 209 5.74 2.20 -19.59
CA ALA A 209 4.47 2.79 -19.15
C ALA A 209 4.61 3.51 -17.80
N ALA A 210 5.39 2.97 -16.86
CA ALA A 210 5.72 3.65 -15.61
C ALA A 210 6.49 4.97 -15.87
N LEU A 211 7.50 4.94 -16.72
CA LEU A 211 8.31 6.11 -17.08
C LEU A 211 7.53 7.17 -17.86
N LYS A 212 6.53 6.75 -18.65
CA LYS A 212 5.59 7.69 -19.29
C LYS A 212 4.72 8.44 -18.29
N MET A 213 4.33 7.78 -17.19
CA MET A 213 3.55 8.40 -16.11
C MET A 213 4.44 9.31 -15.24
N ASN A 214 5.63 8.84 -14.93
CA ASN A 214 6.60 9.56 -14.11
C ASN A 214 8.03 9.37 -14.68
N PRO A 215 8.53 10.32 -15.48
CA PRO A 215 9.90 10.28 -16.01
C PRO A 215 10.99 10.34 -14.92
N ASP A 216 10.66 10.82 -13.73
CA ASP A 216 11.55 10.88 -12.56
C ASP A 216 11.51 9.60 -11.70
N ASN A 217 10.85 8.52 -12.15
CA ASN A 217 10.83 7.24 -11.46
C ASN A 217 12.18 6.52 -11.59
N VAL A 218 13.09 6.84 -10.67
CA VAL A 218 14.45 6.30 -10.64
C VAL A 218 14.49 4.76 -10.56
N ARG A 219 13.55 4.16 -9.79
CA ARG A 219 13.41 2.70 -9.70
C ARG A 219 13.09 2.07 -11.04
N ALA A 220 12.16 2.65 -11.80
CA ALA A 220 11.79 2.12 -13.11
C ALA A 220 12.95 2.20 -14.10
N TRP A 221 13.75 3.27 -14.10
CA TRP A 221 14.96 3.37 -14.91
C TRP A 221 15.99 2.29 -14.55
N VAL A 222 16.23 2.06 -13.26
CA VAL A 222 17.17 1.00 -12.82
C VAL A 222 16.67 -0.39 -13.24
N TYR A 223 15.36 -0.66 -13.15
CA TYR A 223 14.79 -1.93 -13.58
C TYR A 223 14.83 -2.12 -15.10
N LEU A 224 14.66 -1.04 -15.87
CA LEU A 224 14.85 -1.08 -17.33
C LEU A 224 16.30 -1.36 -17.70
N ALA A 225 17.25 -0.75 -17.00
CA ALA A 225 18.66 -1.04 -17.16
C ALA A 225 19.01 -2.50 -16.82
N ASP A 226 18.47 -3.04 -15.70
CA ASP A 226 18.64 -4.46 -15.37
C ASP A 226 18.11 -5.37 -16.50
N LEU A 227 16.96 -5.02 -17.09
CA LEU A 227 16.39 -5.72 -18.23
C LEU A 227 17.29 -5.67 -19.46
N HIS A 228 17.75 -4.48 -19.86
CA HIS A 228 18.64 -4.32 -21.01
C HIS A 228 19.98 -5.05 -20.80
N ALA A 229 20.53 -5.03 -19.60
CA ALA A 229 21.73 -5.79 -19.26
C ALA A 229 21.51 -7.31 -19.41
N LYS A 230 20.38 -7.82 -18.93
CA LYS A 230 19.98 -9.24 -19.07
C LYS A 230 19.80 -9.67 -20.53
N GLU A 231 19.30 -8.76 -21.36
CA GLU A 231 19.12 -8.96 -22.81
C GLU A 231 20.41 -8.70 -23.63
N ASN A 232 21.57 -8.61 -22.95
CA ASN A 232 22.87 -8.34 -23.59
C ASN A 232 22.92 -7.01 -24.38
N LYS A 233 22.25 -5.97 -23.87
CA LYS A 233 22.20 -4.61 -24.42
C LYS A 233 22.90 -3.61 -23.49
N PRO A 234 24.22 -3.73 -23.24
CA PRO A 234 24.89 -2.97 -22.18
C PRO A 234 24.98 -1.46 -22.46
N THR A 235 24.86 -1.03 -23.72
CA THR A 235 24.81 0.40 -24.06
C THR A 235 23.49 1.02 -23.61
N GLN A 236 22.37 0.39 -23.92
CA GLN A 236 21.05 0.83 -23.48
C GLN A 236 20.93 0.81 -21.95
N ALA A 237 21.46 -0.25 -21.30
CA ALA A 237 21.52 -0.30 -19.85
C ALA A 237 22.27 0.87 -19.23
N LEU A 238 23.39 1.32 -19.82
CA LEU A 238 24.13 2.49 -19.36
C LEU A 238 23.34 3.79 -19.56
N GLU A 239 22.64 3.94 -20.67
CA GLU A 239 21.78 5.10 -20.95
C GLU A 239 20.65 5.20 -19.93
N ASP A 240 19.95 4.10 -19.64
CA ASP A 240 18.91 4.06 -18.60
C ASP A 240 19.44 4.44 -17.22
N LEU A 241 20.64 3.95 -16.86
CA LEU A 241 21.27 4.30 -15.58
C LEU A 241 21.68 5.77 -15.53
N GLN A 242 22.06 6.38 -16.67
CA GLN A 242 22.31 7.81 -16.75
C GLN A 242 21.02 8.61 -16.54
N HIS A 243 19.88 8.17 -17.11
CA HIS A 243 18.59 8.77 -16.83
C HIS A 243 18.22 8.66 -15.34
N ALA A 244 18.47 7.52 -14.68
CA ALA A 244 18.28 7.36 -13.25
C ALA A 244 19.07 8.35 -12.39
N LEU A 245 20.19 8.86 -12.91
CA LEU A 245 21.09 9.81 -12.22
C LEU A 245 20.93 11.27 -12.70
N ALA A 246 20.10 11.54 -13.71
CA ALA A 246 20.04 12.84 -14.38
C ALA A 246 19.54 13.97 -13.46
N ASN A 247 18.65 13.66 -12.52
CA ASN A 247 18.06 14.64 -11.61
C ASN A 247 18.50 14.45 -10.16
N PRO A 248 18.65 15.55 -9.38
CA PRO A 248 18.86 15.43 -7.95
C PRO A 248 17.61 14.83 -7.29
N PRO A 249 17.77 14.08 -6.17
CA PRO A 249 16.65 13.55 -5.40
C PRO A 249 15.72 14.64 -4.88
N GLY A 250 14.41 14.33 -4.80
CA GLY A 250 13.39 15.24 -4.27
C GLY A 250 12.35 15.71 -5.28
N ARG A 251 12.37 15.14 -6.50
CA ARG A 251 11.36 15.45 -7.51
C ARG A 251 10.07 14.64 -7.32
N TYR A 252 10.19 13.46 -6.73
CA TYR A 252 9.04 12.60 -6.45
C TYR A 252 9.10 12.00 -5.03
N ASP A 253 10.07 11.13 -4.76
CA ASP A 253 10.28 10.46 -3.47
C ASP A 253 11.78 10.44 -3.13
N ALA A 254 12.24 11.46 -2.44
CA ALA A 254 13.66 11.67 -2.18
C ALA A 254 14.37 10.46 -1.53
N PRO A 255 13.82 9.76 -0.50
CA PRO A 255 14.43 8.56 0.05
C PRO A 255 14.58 7.42 -0.96
N GLU A 256 13.55 7.16 -1.79
CA GLU A 256 13.59 6.13 -2.81
C GLU A 256 14.58 6.49 -3.92
N GLU A 257 14.53 7.74 -4.39
CA GLU A 257 15.43 8.25 -5.42
C GLU A 257 16.90 8.11 -4.97
N ARG A 258 17.25 8.50 -3.74
CA ARG A 258 18.60 8.33 -3.20
C ARG A 258 19.03 6.87 -3.15
N ARG A 259 18.15 5.97 -2.71
CA ARG A 259 18.39 4.53 -2.67
C ARG A 259 18.67 3.98 -4.05
N TYR A 260 17.79 4.24 -5.02
CA TYR A 260 17.93 3.69 -6.36
C TYR A 260 19.02 4.37 -7.20
N GLN A 261 19.35 5.63 -6.93
CA GLN A 261 20.56 6.26 -7.49
C GLN A 261 21.86 5.61 -6.98
N ALA A 262 21.89 5.18 -5.72
CA ALA A 262 23.03 4.41 -5.22
C ALA A 262 23.14 3.05 -5.94
N VAL A 263 22.02 2.37 -6.18
CA VAL A 263 21.97 1.14 -6.99
C VAL A 263 22.45 1.42 -8.42
N ALA A 264 21.99 2.51 -9.06
CA ALA A 264 22.40 2.88 -10.41
C ALA A 264 23.92 3.08 -10.51
N ARG A 265 24.52 3.79 -9.56
CA ARG A 265 25.99 3.97 -9.52
C ARG A 265 26.74 2.63 -9.43
N GLN A 266 26.25 1.71 -8.60
CA GLN A 266 26.83 0.36 -8.48
C GLN A 266 26.71 -0.41 -9.80
N ARG A 267 25.53 -0.39 -10.46
CA ARG A 267 25.32 -1.05 -11.76
C ARG A 267 26.23 -0.51 -12.86
N ILE A 268 26.45 0.80 -12.90
CA ILE A 268 27.40 1.42 -13.83
C ILE A 268 28.82 0.90 -13.58
N ALA A 269 29.26 0.81 -12.34
CA ALA A 269 30.56 0.27 -12.00
C ALA A 269 30.71 -1.19 -12.45
N ASP A 270 29.70 -2.02 -12.18
CA ASP A 270 29.68 -3.43 -12.56
C ASP A 270 29.75 -3.62 -14.09
N LEU A 271 28.97 -2.84 -14.85
CA LEU A 271 28.97 -2.90 -16.33
C LEU A 271 30.31 -2.46 -16.92
N LYS A 272 30.95 -1.42 -16.37
CA LYS A 272 32.29 -0.98 -16.80
C LYS A 272 33.36 -2.04 -16.52
N ALA A 273 33.33 -2.64 -15.33
CA ALA A 273 34.25 -3.71 -14.95
C ALA A 273 34.10 -4.96 -15.85
N ALA A 274 32.86 -5.31 -16.24
CA ALA A 274 32.61 -6.41 -17.16
C ALA A 274 33.21 -6.13 -18.59
N ARG A 275 33.03 -4.89 -19.07
CA ARG A 275 33.64 -4.48 -20.38
C ARG A 275 35.17 -4.50 -20.38
N GLY A 276 35.83 -4.04 -19.29
CA GLY A 276 37.29 -4.05 -19.17
C GLY A 276 37.87 -5.47 -19.27
N ARG A 277 37.26 -6.43 -18.57
CA ARG A 277 37.68 -7.84 -18.64
C ARG A 277 37.51 -8.48 -20.03
N GLY A 278 36.50 -8.05 -20.80
CA GLY A 278 36.29 -8.54 -22.18
C GLY A 278 37.29 -7.99 -23.18
N SER A 279 37.92 -6.83 -22.92
CA SER A 279 38.93 -6.22 -23.81
C SER A 279 40.35 -6.71 -23.57
N GLU A 280 40.64 -7.35 -22.41
CA GLU A 280 41.96 -7.87 -22.07
C GLU A 280 42.13 -9.35 -22.47
N GLY A 281 41.06 -10.04 -22.89
CA GLY A 281 41.05 -11.45 -23.25
C GLY A 281 40.87 -11.75 -24.74
N GLY A 282 40.88 -10.74 -25.60
CA GLY A 282 40.82 -10.84 -27.06
C GLY A 282 42.07 -10.30 -27.70
#